data_5d7880e95198f8d23bd72c38e94bb647
#
_entry.id   5d7880e95198f8d23bd72c38e94bb647
#
_cell.length_a   1.000
_cell.length_b   1.000
_cell.length_c   1.000
_cell.angle_alpha   90.00
_cell.angle_beta   90.00
_cell.angle_gamma   90.00
#
_symmetry.space_group_name_H-M   'P 1'
#
loop_
_entity.id
_entity.type
_entity.pdbx_description
1 polymer ?
#
loop_
_entity_poly.entity_id
_entity_poly.type
_entity_poly.pdbx_seq_one_letter_code
_entity_poly.pdbx_strand_id
1 'polypeptide(L)'
;MQPDEFTQHIQSANTPTLVEFWAPWCAPCRAMTPDLERAAEEHRDGVTLLRINADSSHDLLRQLDVMGIPTLIGYQQGQEVFRRTGAQNMDGIREMFAALAANRPLRRGPSPADRVLRLGAGLALVALGISQGGLLLPLAAGLILAFTGVYDRCPIYQTVAPRVQSLLRKWFLPS
;
A
#
# COMPACT_ATOMS: atom_id res chain seq x y z
N MET A 1 -18.49 -17.69 4.02
CA MET A 1 -18.17 -17.52 5.46
C MET A 1 -19.15 -16.54 6.07
N GLN A 2 -19.78 -16.90 7.17
CA GLN A 2 -20.71 -16.03 7.89
C GLN A 2 -19.96 -15.10 8.86
N PRO A 3 -20.54 -13.95 9.26
CA PRO A 3 -19.90 -13.00 10.15
C PRO A 3 -19.42 -13.57 11.49
N ASP A 4 -20.25 -14.41 12.13
CA ASP A 4 -19.93 -15.02 13.41
C ASP A 4 -18.79 -16.03 13.30
N GLU A 5 -18.80 -16.85 12.25
CA GLU A 5 -17.75 -17.81 11.91
C GLU A 5 -16.41 -17.09 11.67
N PHE A 6 -16.43 -15.98 10.93
CA PHE A 6 -15.25 -15.15 10.69
C PHE A 6 -14.71 -14.56 12.00
N THR A 7 -15.58 -13.97 12.80
CA THR A 7 -15.19 -13.36 14.08
C THR A 7 -14.55 -14.40 15.02
N GLN A 8 -15.16 -15.57 15.13
CA GLN A 8 -14.59 -16.66 15.92
C GLN A 8 -13.25 -17.13 15.36
N HIS A 9 -13.13 -17.29 14.04
CA HIS A 9 -11.88 -17.68 13.38
C HIS A 9 -10.74 -16.69 13.68
N ILE A 10 -10.99 -15.39 13.51
CA ILE A 10 -9.99 -14.34 13.75
C ILE A 10 -9.62 -14.22 15.23
N GLN A 11 -10.57 -14.37 16.15
CA GLN A 11 -10.31 -14.31 17.59
C GLN A 11 -9.55 -15.53 18.13
N SER A 12 -9.78 -16.70 17.54
CA SER A 12 -9.10 -17.94 17.94
C SER A 12 -7.75 -18.15 17.24
N ALA A 13 -7.42 -17.32 16.24
CA ALA A 13 -6.17 -17.44 15.50
C ALA A 13 -4.95 -17.12 16.37
N ASN A 14 -4.05 -18.10 16.52
CA ASN A 14 -2.79 -17.93 17.25
C ASN A 14 -1.72 -17.18 16.44
N THR A 15 -1.88 -17.09 15.12
CA THR A 15 -0.98 -16.42 14.20
C THR A 15 -1.64 -15.20 13.57
N PRO A 16 -0.90 -14.13 13.29
CA PRO A 16 -1.40 -13.03 12.49
C PRO A 16 -2.01 -13.52 11.18
N THR A 17 -3.12 -12.93 10.76
CA THR A 17 -3.86 -13.38 9.58
C THR A 17 -4.00 -12.23 8.57
N LEU A 18 -3.59 -12.47 7.34
CA LEU A 18 -3.90 -11.60 6.20
C LEU A 18 -5.15 -12.12 5.51
N VAL A 19 -6.21 -11.33 5.48
CA VAL A 19 -7.48 -11.67 4.84
C VAL A 19 -7.58 -10.97 3.51
N GLU A 20 -7.81 -11.73 2.42
CA GLU A 20 -8.13 -11.20 1.10
C GLU A 20 -9.62 -11.38 0.80
N PHE A 21 -10.32 -10.30 0.48
CA PHE A 21 -11.64 -10.34 -0.13
C PHE A 21 -11.50 -10.26 -1.64
N TRP A 22 -11.97 -11.28 -2.35
CA TRP A 22 -11.78 -11.44 -3.79
C TRP A 22 -13.05 -12.03 -4.46
N ALA A 23 -13.09 -12.05 -5.80
CA ALA A 23 -14.10 -12.78 -6.56
C ALA A 23 -13.50 -13.36 -7.87
N PRO A 24 -14.11 -14.43 -8.42
CA PRO A 24 -13.60 -15.07 -9.65
C PRO A 24 -13.55 -14.15 -10.87
N TRP A 25 -14.50 -13.23 -10.98
CA TRP A 25 -14.60 -12.25 -12.06
C TRP A 25 -13.69 -11.03 -11.89
N CYS A 26 -13.09 -10.84 -10.73
CA CYS A 26 -12.24 -9.70 -10.41
C CYS A 26 -10.86 -9.85 -11.08
N ALA A 27 -10.64 -9.18 -12.22
CA ALA A 27 -9.37 -9.23 -12.95
C ALA A 27 -8.16 -8.78 -12.11
N PRO A 28 -8.20 -7.64 -11.35
CA PRO A 28 -7.08 -7.26 -10.50
C PRO A 28 -6.80 -8.25 -9.37
N CYS A 29 -7.83 -8.94 -8.83
CA CYS A 29 -7.63 -9.99 -7.83
C CYS A 29 -6.82 -11.15 -8.42
N ARG A 30 -7.22 -11.63 -9.62
CA ARG A 30 -6.51 -12.73 -10.30
C ARG A 30 -5.07 -12.37 -10.64
N ALA A 31 -4.83 -11.14 -11.07
CA ALA A 31 -3.47 -10.67 -11.37
C ALA A 31 -2.55 -10.65 -10.13
N MET A 32 -3.12 -10.37 -8.95
CA MET A 32 -2.41 -10.31 -7.68
C MET A 32 -2.19 -11.71 -7.05
N THR A 33 -3.03 -12.69 -7.36
CA THR A 33 -3.01 -14.01 -6.73
C THR A 33 -1.63 -14.68 -6.71
N PRO A 34 -0.86 -14.75 -7.81
CA PRO A 34 0.46 -15.42 -7.78
C PRO A 34 1.46 -14.77 -6.80
N ASP A 35 1.44 -13.44 -6.72
CA ASP A 35 2.31 -12.70 -5.80
C ASP A 35 1.88 -12.89 -4.34
N LEU A 36 0.56 -12.94 -4.10
CA LEU A 36 -0.01 -13.17 -2.78
C LEU A 36 0.31 -14.58 -2.25
N GLU A 37 0.15 -15.60 -3.10
CA GLU A 37 0.45 -16.99 -2.75
C GLU A 37 1.95 -17.20 -2.50
N ARG A 38 2.81 -16.59 -3.31
CA ARG A 38 4.26 -16.63 -3.10
C ARG A 38 4.66 -15.98 -1.78
N ALA A 39 4.14 -14.80 -1.47
CA ALA A 39 4.42 -14.13 -0.20
C ALA A 39 3.88 -14.90 1.00
N ALA A 40 2.72 -15.54 0.87
CA ALA A 40 2.17 -16.42 1.90
C ALA A 40 3.07 -17.62 2.18
N GLU A 41 3.63 -18.24 1.13
CA GLU A 41 4.59 -19.36 1.29
C GLU A 41 5.91 -18.90 1.92
N GLU A 42 6.42 -17.72 1.54
CA GLU A 42 7.61 -17.11 2.16
C GLU A 42 7.44 -16.84 3.67
N HIS A 43 6.19 -16.66 4.16
CA HIS A 43 5.88 -16.31 5.55
C HIS A 43 4.98 -17.32 6.27
N ARG A 44 4.85 -18.54 5.74
CA ARG A 44 3.89 -19.56 6.21
C ARG A 44 4.00 -19.90 7.70
N ASP A 45 5.18 -19.79 8.28
CA ASP A 45 5.44 -20.13 9.69
C ASP A 45 4.99 -19.00 10.66
N GLY A 46 4.67 -17.80 10.14
CA GLY A 46 4.36 -16.63 10.96
C GLY A 46 3.09 -15.88 10.60
N VAL A 47 2.50 -16.11 9.41
CA VAL A 47 1.31 -15.39 8.95
C VAL A 47 0.41 -16.35 8.17
N THR A 48 -0.87 -16.36 8.50
CA THR A 48 -1.88 -17.12 7.78
C THR A 48 -2.53 -16.26 6.70
N LEU A 49 -2.66 -16.78 5.47
CA LEU A 49 -3.46 -16.17 4.41
C LEU A 49 -4.86 -16.77 4.39
N LEU A 50 -5.89 -15.94 4.58
CA LEU A 50 -7.29 -16.33 4.48
C LEU A 50 -7.92 -15.64 3.27
N ARG A 51 -8.42 -16.40 2.30
CA ARG A 51 -9.06 -15.86 1.10
C ARG A 51 -10.58 -16.06 1.17
N ILE A 52 -11.34 -14.97 1.11
CA ILE A 52 -12.80 -14.96 1.25
C ILE A 52 -13.42 -14.50 -0.05
N ASN A 53 -14.30 -15.36 -0.61
CA ASN A 53 -15.05 -15.00 -1.81
C ASN A 53 -16.18 -14.02 -1.45
N ALA A 54 -16.13 -12.84 -2.04
CA ALA A 54 -17.08 -11.76 -1.83
C ALA A 54 -18.51 -12.14 -2.24
N ASP A 55 -18.65 -12.91 -3.33
CA ASP A 55 -19.97 -13.31 -3.85
C ASP A 55 -20.76 -14.21 -2.89
N SER A 56 -20.06 -14.97 -2.05
CA SER A 56 -20.67 -15.85 -1.04
C SER A 56 -20.68 -15.30 0.38
N SER A 57 -20.22 -14.05 0.58
CA SER A 57 -19.97 -13.49 1.92
C SER A 57 -20.46 -12.05 2.04
N HIS A 58 -21.60 -11.70 1.41
CA HIS A 58 -22.11 -10.33 1.36
C HIS A 58 -22.37 -9.71 2.73
N ASP A 59 -22.88 -10.48 3.68
CA ASP A 59 -23.18 -10.00 5.03
C ASP A 59 -21.89 -9.66 5.78
N LEU A 60 -20.87 -10.49 5.62
CA LEU A 60 -19.53 -10.24 6.19
C LEU A 60 -18.89 -8.97 5.58
N LEU A 61 -18.99 -8.80 4.27
CA LEU A 61 -18.45 -7.58 3.63
C LEU A 61 -19.11 -6.31 4.15
N ARG A 62 -20.46 -6.36 4.33
CA ARG A 62 -21.20 -5.22 4.91
C ARG A 62 -20.79 -4.95 6.34
N GLN A 63 -20.67 -5.99 7.18
CA GLN A 63 -20.25 -5.85 8.58
C GLN A 63 -18.86 -5.27 8.71
N LEU A 64 -17.94 -5.66 7.84
CA LEU A 64 -16.55 -5.18 7.82
C LEU A 64 -16.34 -3.88 7.00
N ASP A 65 -17.41 -3.28 6.48
CA ASP A 65 -17.37 -2.09 5.63
C ASP A 65 -16.40 -2.24 4.43
N VAL A 66 -16.44 -3.41 3.78
CA VAL A 66 -15.65 -3.70 2.58
C VAL A 66 -16.42 -3.24 1.35
N MET A 67 -16.07 -2.07 0.83
CA MET A 67 -16.77 -1.41 -0.28
C MET A 67 -16.27 -1.82 -1.66
N GLY A 68 -15.20 -2.59 -1.78
CA GLY A 68 -14.64 -3.00 -3.07
C GLY A 68 -13.60 -4.11 -2.95
N ILE A 69 -13.32 -4.77 -4.07
CA ILE A 69 -12.34 -5.85 -4.17
C ILE A 69 -11.29 -5.55 -5.26
N PRO A 70 -10.05 -6.02 -5.07
CA PRO A 70 -9.55 -6.71 -3.88
C PRO A 70 -9.44 -5.80 -2.67
N THR A 71 -9.70 -6.32 -1.48
CA THR A 71 -9.39 -5.67 -0.20
C THR A 71 -8.59 -6.64 0.65
N LEU A 72 -7.46 -6.17 1.17
CA LEU A 72 -6.56 -6.89 2.06
C LEU A 72 -6.66 -6.29 3.45
N ILE A 73 -6.95 -7.12 4.46
CA ILE A 73 -7.05 -6.70 5.87
C ILE A 73 -6.12 -7.56 6.70
N GLY A 74 -5.22 -6.94 7.44
CA GLY A 74 -4.35 -7.62 8.40
C GLY A 74 -4.95 -7.65 9.79
N TYR A 75 -4.96 -8.83 10.40
CA TYR A 75 -5.41 -9.05 11.76
C TYR A 75 -4.28 -9.56 12.64
N GLN A 76 -4.22 -9.04 13.87
CA GLN A 76 -3.33 -9.53 14.93
C GLN A 76 -4.12 -9.60 16.24
N GLN A 77 -4.02 -10.72 16.95
CA GLN A 77 -4.71 -10.91 18.23
C GLN A 77 -6.22 -10.56 18.16
N GLY A 78 -6.88 -10.92 17.07
CA GLY A 78 -8.29 -10.65 16.86
C GLY A 78 -8.64 -9.23 16.40
N GLN A 79 -7.65 -8.33 16.27
CA GLN A 79 -7.86 -6.92 15.92
C GLN A 79 -7.34 -6.59 14.53
N GLU A 80 -8.09 -5.75 13.80
CA GLU A 80 -7.63 -5.18 12.54
C GLU A 80 -6.49 -4.20 12.79
N VAL A 81 -5.33 -4.45 12.16
CA VAL A 81 -4.14 -3.58 12.30
C VAL A 81 -3.88 -2.73 11.08
N PHE A 82 -4.35 -3.18 9.91
CA PHE A 82 -4.33 -2.38 8.70
C PHE A 82 -5.34 -2.86 7.66
N ARG A 83 -5.64 -1.97 6.70
CA ARG A 83 -6.50 -2.25 5.54
C ARG A 83 -5.93 -1.61 4.28
N ARG A 84 -5.99 -2.33 3.15
CA ARG A 84 -5.64 -1.84 1.82
C ARG A 84 -6.69 -2.28 0.81
N THR A 85 -7.30 -1.33 0.11
CA THR A 85 -8.24 -1.59 -0.98
C THR A 85 -7.58 -1.32 -2.31
N GLY A 86 -7.84 -2.17 -3.30
CA GLY A 86 -7.23 -2.17 -4.63
C GLY A 86 -6.03 -3.09 -4.74
N ALA A 87 -5.66 -3.41 -5.98
CA ALA A 87 -4.54 -4.30 -6.27
C ALA A 87 -3.23 -3.74 -5.70
N GLN A 88 -2.45 -4.62 -5.11
CA GLN A 88 -1.13 -4.33 -4.57
C GLN A 88 -0.07 -5.00 -5.45
N ASN A 89 1.09 -4.37 -5.56
CA ASN A 89 2.25 -4.98 -6.18
C ASN A 89 2.97 -5.92 -5.20
N MET A 90 3.92 -6.71 -5.70
CA MET A 90 4.68 -7.68 -4.91
C MET A 90 5.37 -7.07 -3.68
N ASP A 91 5.94 -5.86 -3.83
CA ASP A 91 6.61 -5.18 -2.71
C ASP A 91 5.63 -4.79 -1.61
N GLY A 92 4.45 -4.28 -1.98
CA GLY A 92 3.39 -3.96 -1.02
C GLY A 92 2.82 -5.19 -0.32
N ILE A 93 2.68 -6.30 -1.04
CA ILE A 93 2.25 -7.59 -0.47
C ILE A 93 3.30 -8.10 0.53
N ARG A 94 4.58 -8.13 0.16
CA ARG A 94 5.66 -8.53 1.06
C ARG A 94 5.76 -7.64 2.30
N GLU A 95 5.59 -6.33 2.14
CA GLU A 95 5.56 -5.40 3.27
C GLU A 95 4.43 -5.74 4.26
N MET A 96 3.23 -6.10 3.75
CA MET A 96 2.09 -6.50 4.59
C MET A 96 2.38 -7.79 5.38
N PHE A 97 2.90 -8.82 4.73
CA PHE A 97 3.30 -10.06 5.41
C PHE A 97 4.42 -9.83 6.42
N ALA A 98 5.47 -9.08 6.05
CA ALA A 98 6.57 -8.76 6.94
C ALA A 98 6.13 -7.92 8.15
N ALA A 99 5.19 -6.98 7.95
CA ALA A 99 4.63 -6.19 9.04
C ALA A 99 3.83 -7.04 10.03
N LEU A 100 2.99 -7.97 9.51
CA LEU A 100 2.26 -8.93 10.33
C LEU A 100 3.21 -9.86 11.09
N ALA A 101 4.18 -10.48 10.42
CA ALA A 101 5.14 -11.38 11.05
C ALA A 101 5.97 -10.69 12.15
N ALA A 102 6.34 -9.43 11.94
CA ALA A 102 7.14 -8.65 12.88
C ALA A 102 6.32 -7.88 13.93
N ASN A 103 5.01 -8.04 13.95
CA ASN A 103 4.09 -7.28 14.82
C ASN A 103 4.33 -5.75 14.74
N ARG A 104 4.52 -5.24 13.51
CA ARG A 104 4.80 -3.82 13.25
C ARG A 104 3.61 -3.17 12.53
N PRO A 105 3.32 -1.89 12.80
CA PRO A 105 2.34 -1.18 11.98
C PRO A 105 2.87 -1.06 10.55
N LEU A 106 1.98 -1.24 9.57
CA LEU A 106 2.30 -0.91 8.17
C LEU A 106 2.69 0.56 8.05
N ARG A 107 3.73 0.83 7.29
CA ARG A 107 4.10 2.20 6.91
C ARG A 107 2.90 2.83 6.19
N ARG A 108 2.32 3.83 6.79
CA ARG A 108 1.32 4.65 6.12
C ARG A 108 2.03 5.40 4.99
N GLY A 109 1.54 5.24 3.77
CA GLY A 109 1.95 6.13 2.69
C GLY A 109 1.68 7.60 3.07
N PRO A 110 2.28 8.59 2.37
CA PRO A 110 2.11 10.00 2.69
C PRO A 110 0.62 10.33 2.83
N SER A 111 0.28 10.93 3.98
CA SER A 111 -1.09 11.27 4.32
C SER A 111 -1.64 12.34 3.34
N PRO A 112 -2.96 12.46 3.16
CA PRO A 112 -3.53 13.59 2.41
C PRO A 112 -3.04 14.94 2.94
N ALA A 113 -2.84 15.07 4.26
CA ALA A 113 -2.31 16.26 4.90
C ALA A 113 -0.85 16.55 4.48
N ASP A 114 0.01 15.53 4.40
CA ASP A 114 1.39 15.70 3.91
C ASP A 114 1.43 16.18 2.46
N ARG A 115 0.48 15.74 1.64
CA ARG A 115 0.36 16.19 0.23
C ARG A 115 -0.07 17.64 0.14
N VAL A 116 -1.10 18.02 0.89
CA VAL A 116 -1.57 19.42 0.95
C VAL A 116 -0.47 20.33 1.47
N LEU A 117 0.26 19.90 2.50
CA LEU A 117 1.39 20.65 3.05
C LEU A 117 2.51 20.82 2.03
N ARG A 118 2.90 19.77 1.31
CA ARG A 118 3.97 19.83 0.28
C ARG A 118 3.55 20.70 -0.90
N LEU A 119 2.29 20.58 -1.36
CA LEU A 119 1.76 21.41 -2.44
C LEU A 119 1.69 22.87 -2.01
N GLY A 120 1.18 23.16 -0.81
CA GLY A 120 1.09 24.52 -0.27
C GLY A 120 2.47 25.15 -0.06
N ALA A 121 3.43 24.43 0.51
CA ALA A 121 4.79 24.88 0.67
C ALA A 121 5.50 25.10 -0.69
N GLY A 122 5.27 24.20 -1.65
CA GLY A 122 5.82 24.33 -3.01
C GLY A 122 5.29 25.58 -3.72
N LEU A 123 3.98 25.83 -3.66
CA LEU A 123 3.36 27.04 -4.25
C LEU A 123 3.85 28.32 -3.56
N ALA A 124 3.99 28.33 -2.25
CA ALA A 124 4.50 29.48 -1.50
C ALA A 124 5.94 29.82 -1.90
N LEU A 125 6.81 28.82 -2.07
CA LEU A 125 8.18 29.01 -2.51
C LEU A 125 8.26 29.53 -3.97
N VAL A 126 7.40 29.06 -4.85
CA VAL A 126 7.31 29.57 -6.22
C VAL A 126 6.87 31.04 -6.21
N ALA A 127 5.83 31.39 -5.46
CA ALA A 127 5.35 32.77 -5.33
C ALA A 127 6.43 33.70 -4.78
N LEU A 128 7.19 33.24 -3.76
CA LEU A 128 8.30 33.98 -3.18
C LEU A 128 9.44 34.19 -4.19
N GLY A 129 9.77 33.17 -4.98
CA GLY A 129 10.80 33.26 -6.02
C GLY A 129 10.44 34.26 -7.13
N ILE A 130 9.16 34.34 -7.52
CA ILE A 130 8.66 35.29 -8.50
C ILE A 130 8.71 36.73 -7.92
N SER A 131 8.28 36.91 -6.66
CA SER A 131 8.21 38.23 -6.03
C SER A 131 9.60 38.85 -5.80
N GLN A 132 10.65 38.04 -5.69
CA GLN A 132 12.04 38.50 -5.49
C GLN A 132 12.84 38.63 -6.80
N GLY A 133 12.15 38.85 -7.93
CA GLY A 133 12.84 39.11 -9.21
C GLY A 133 13.33 37.84 -9.92
N GLY A 134 12.70 36.66 -9.69
CA GLY A 134 13.00 35.46 -10.45
C GLY A 134 14.19 34.67 -9.92
N LEU A 135 14.47 34.68 -8.63
CA LEU A 135 15.54 33.90 -8.04
C LEU A 135 15.36 32.41 -8.37
N LEU A 136 16.28 31.82 -9.12
CA LEU A 136 16.19 30.45 -9.65
C LEU A 136 16.12 29.38 -8.56
N LEU A 137 16.78 29.59 -7.41
CA LEU A 137 16.83 28.61 -6.31
C LEU A 137 15.46 28.35 -5.65
N PRO A 138 14.69 29.34 -5.17
CA PRO A 138 13.36 29.08 -4.60
C PRO A 138 12.35 28.61 -5.64
N LEU A 139 12.46 29.02 -6.90
CA LEU A 139 11.65 28.52 -8.02
C LEU A 139 11.87 27.03 -8.26
N ALA A 140 13.11 26.60 -8.36
CA ALA A 140 13.47 25.21 -8.55
C ALA A 140 13.04 24.34 -7.35
N ALA A 141 13.29 24.80 -6.14
CA ALA A 141 12.90 24.11 -4.91
C ALA A 141 11.37 23.96 -4.79
N GLY A 142 10.62 25.02 -5.11
CA GLY A 142 9.15 25.01 -5.09
C GLY A 142 8.56 24.06 -6.13
N LEU A 143 9.11 24.03 -7.35
CA LEU A 143 8.72 23.11 -8.41
C LEU A 143 9.00 21.64 -8.03
N ILE A 144 10.16 21.35 -7.46
CA ILE A 144 10.51 20.00 -7.00
C ILE A 144 9.57 19.53 -5.89
N LEU A 145 9.28 20.40 -4.90
CA LEU A 145 8.34 20.08 -3.81
C LEU A 145 6.92 19.85 -4.32
N ALA A 146 6.41 20.70 -5.20
CA ALA A 146 5.10 20.52 -5.82
C ALA A 146 5.04 19.24 -6.65
N PHE A 147 6.09 18.96 -7.42
CA PHE A 147 6.19 17.76 -8.23
C PHE A 147 6.20 16.48 -7.41
N THR A 148 6.93 16.43 -6.27
CA THR A 148 6.92 15.26 -5.37
C THR A 148 5.55 15.04 -4.73
N GLY A 149 4.77 16.09 -4.46
CA GLY A 149 3.41 15.97 -3.92
C GLY A 149 2.40 15.35 -4.89
N VAL A 150 2.58 15.59 -6.20
CA VAL A 150 1.71 15.04 -7.26
C VAL A 150 2.17 13.66 -7.72
N TYR A 151 3.48 13.42 -7.73
CA TYR A 151 4.11 12.26 -8.38
C TYR A 151 3.99 10.94 -7.62
N ASP A 152 3.75 10.97 -6.30
CA ASP A 152 3.57 9.75 -5.47
C ASP A 152 2.42 8.83 -5.93
N ARG A 153 1.62 9.26 -6.89
CA ARG A 153 0.50 8.51 -7.45
C ARG A 153 0.65 8.12 -8.93
N CYS A 154 1.76 8.50 -9.58
CA CYS A 154 1.95 8.22 -11.00
C CYS A 154 2.47 6.77 -11.19
N PRO A 155 1.69 5.87 -11.82
CA PRO A 155 2.12 4.49 -12.08
C PRO A 155 3.37 4.41 -12.97
N ILE A 156 3.64 5.46 -13.77
CA ILE A 156 4.82 5.56 -14.62
C ILE A 156 6.09 5.70 -13.77
N TYR A 157 6.07 6.45 -12.67
CA TYR A 157 7.22 6.61 -11.79
C TYR A 157 7.57 5.30 -11.06
N GLN A 158 6.57 4.54 -10.62
CA GLN A 158 6.79 3.25 -9.96
C GLN A 158 7.43 2.21 -10.89
N THR A 159 7.22 2.33 -12.22
CA THR A 159 7.84 1.46 -13.21
C THR A 159 9.21 1.95 -13.68
N VAL A 160 9.47 3.26 -13.68
CA VAL A 160 10.71 3.87 -14.19
C VAL A 160 11.76 4.07 -13.10
N ALA A 161 11.35 4.44 -11.87
CA ALA A 161 12.27 4.72 -10.77
C ALA A 161 13.23 3.55 -10.44
N PRO A 162 12.80 2.27 -10.34
CA PRO A 162 13.70 1.16 -10.08
C PRO A 162 14.71 0.93 -11.22
N ARG A 163 14.31 1.20 -12.47
CA ARG A 163 15.21 1.09 -13.63
C ARG A 163 16.29 2.19 -13.64
N VAL A 164 15.91 3.41 -13.29
CA VAL A 164 16.85 4.54 -13.19
C VAL A 164 17.81 4.34 -12.02
N GLN A 165 17.31 3.88 -10.86
CA GLN A 165 18.16 3.58 -9.70
C GLN A 165 19.15 2.44 -9.99
N SER A 166 18.75 1.41 -10.74
CA SER A 166 19.65 0.32 -11.11
C SER A 166 20.74 0.77 -12.10
N LEU A 167 20.43 1.71 -12.98
CA LEU A 167 21.39 2.32 -13.89
C LEU A 167 22.36 3.26 -13.15
N LEU A 168 21.87 4.11 -12.25
CA LEU A 168 22.70 4.98 -11.44
C LEU A 168 23.64 4.19 -10.51
N ARG A 169 23.15 3.08 -9.93
CA ARG A 169 23.95 2.21 -9.07
C ARG A 169 25.09 1.53 -9.83
N LYS A 170 24.90 1.19 -11.12
CA LYS A 170 25.95 0.66 -12.00
C LYS A 170 27.00 1.70 -12.35
N TRP A 171 26.63 2.99 -12.37
CA TRP A 171 27.54 4.09 -12.74
C TRP A 171 28.34 4.62 -11.53
N PHE A 172 27.77 4.61 -10.33
CA PHE A 172 28.37 5.21 -9.13
C PHE A 172 29.07 4.25 -8.18
N LEU A 173 28.90 2.91 -8.34
CA LEU A 173 29.57 1.87 -7.55
C LEU A 173 30.09 0.78 -8.49
N PRO A 174 31.23 1.02 -9.17
CA PRO A 174 31.98 -0.10 -9.74
C PRO A 174 32.57 -0.90 -8.58
N SER A 175 32.34 -2.23 -8.61
CA SER A 175 32.85 -3.23 -7.70
C SER A 175 34.36 -3.18 -7.54
#